data_1898f14faf14fb43e721f57f83243648
#
_entry.id   1898f14faf14fb43e721f57f83243648
#
_cell.length_a   1.000
_cell.length_b   1.000
_cell.length_c   1.000
_cell.angle_alpha   90.00
_cell.angle_beta   90.00
_cell.angle_gamma   90.00
#
_symmetry.space_group_name_H-M   'P 1'
#
loop_
_entity.id
_entity.type
_entity.pdbx_description
1 polymer ?
#
loop_
_entity_poly.entity_id
_entity_poly.type
_entity_poly.pdbx_seq_one_letter_code
_entity_poly.pdbx_strand_id
1 'polypeptide(L)'
;VVIAGLMEHVEPAGIHSGDSACCLPSISLSQQTIDTVKKWTKLIANRLNVVGLINLQFAIRNHSNEENQLFILEANPRASRTIPFVSKAIGKPVAKLATQLMQGSSLKDINFTKELIPKYQAVKEAVLPFKRFPGSDALLGPEMRSTGEVMGLADNFGLAYAKSELAAGNGVPSEGVAFLSTNDLDKEKLEYIARELIVLGFKLVATKGTAKYLFNLGIEVDEVLKVHEGRPNIEDSIRSGLIQLVINTPVGSQALHDDAYLRR
;
A
#
# COMPACT_ATOMS: atom_id res chain seq x y z
N VAL A 1 9.60 25.01 -10.78
CA VAL A 1 9.36 23.75 -10.06
C VAL A 1 8.89 22.69 -11.02
N VAL A 2 9.46 21.48 -10.94
CA VAL A 2 9.07 20.28 -11.69
C VAL A 2 8.65 19.19 -10.70
N ILE A 3 7.56 18.53 -10.96
CA ILE A 3 7.13 17.36 -10.20
C ILE A 3 7.96 16.16 -10.67
N ALA A 4 8.78 15.61 -9.79
CA ALA A 4 9.59 14.43 -10.12
C ALA A 4 8.77 13.13 -10.08
N GLY A 5 7.76 13.06 -9.22
CA GLY A 5 6.82 11.95 -9.15
C GLY A 5 5.69 12.25 -8.17
N LEU A 6 4.50 11.76 -8.47
CA LEU A 6 3.34 11.75 -7.60
C LEU A 6 3.02 10.28 -7.30
N MET A 7 3.23 9.87 -6.05
CA MET A 7 3.00 8.50 -5.60
C MET A 7 1.71 8.41 -4.82
N GLU A 8 1.00 7.30 -4.99
CA GLU A 8 -0.13 6.93 -4.16
C GLU A 8 0.29 5.86 -3.16
N HIS A 9 -0.09 6.03 -1.88
CA HIS A 9 0.16 5.06 -0.84
C HIS A 9 -0.96 4.01 -0.81
N VAL A 10 -0.59 2.76 -0.58
CA VAL A 10 -1.55 1.65 -0.39
C VAL A 10 -2.15 1.71 1.01
N GLU A 11 -1.30 1.95 2.02
CA GLU A 11 -1.73 2.06 3.40
C GLU A 11 -2.42 3.41 3.67
N PRO A 12 -3.34 3.44 4.65
CA PRO A 12 -4.06 4.67 5.00
C PRO A 12 -3.13 5.73 5.59
N ALA A 13 -3.59 7.00 5.53
CA ALA A 13 -2.93 8.11 6.21
C ALA A 13 -2.78 7.82 7.71
N GLY A 14 -1.61 8.15 8.27
CA GLY A 14 -1.24 7.83 9.64
C GLY A 14 -0.18 6.74 9.76
N ILE A 15 0.02 5.93 8.71
CA ILE A 15 1.17 5.03 8.59
C ILE A 15 2.37 5.85 8.12
N HIS A 16 3.54 5.59 8.71
CA HIS A 16 4.79 6.27 8.29
C HIS A 16 5.08 6.00 6.81
N SER A 17 5.41 7.04 6.06
CA SER A 17 5.62 6.96 4.60
C SER A 17 6.75 6.00 4.18
N GLY A 18 7.72 5.75 5.07
CA GLY A 18 8.78 4.75 4.87
C GLY A 18 8.29 3.30 4.93
N ASP A 19 7.19 3.07 5.66
CA ASP A 19 6.61 1.74 5.88
C ASP A 19 5.46 1.42 4.92
N SER A 20 4.96 2.44 4.21
CA SER A 20 3.87 2.27 3.25
C SER A 20 4.37 1.77 1.91
N ALA A 21 3.63 0.84 1.31
CA ALA A 21 3.74 0.56 -0.12
C ALA A 21 3.28 1.78 -0.92
N CYS A 22 3.95 2.07 -2.02
CA CYS A 22 3.61 3.22 -2.86
C CYS A 22 3.66 2.85 -4.33
N CYS A 23 2.74 3.35 -5.13
CA CYS A 23 2.76 3.17 -6.58
C CYS A 23 2.98 4.49 -7.33
N LEU A 24 3.64 4.39 -8.47
CA LEU A 24 3.91 5.47 -9.41
C LEU A 24 3.78 4.94 -10.85
N PRO A 25 2.89 5.51 -11.68
CA PRO A 25 1.91 6.56 -11.35
C PRO A 25 0.82 6.11 -10.37
N SER A 26 0.05 7.07 -9.85
CA SER A 26 -1.14 6.80 -9.02
C SER A 26 -2.18 5.98 -9.79
N ILE A 27 -2.95 5.14 -9.09
CA ILE A 27 -3.90 4.20 -9.68
C ILE A 27 -5.36 4.54 -9.41
N SER A 28 -5.66 5.20 -8.28
CA SER A 28 -7.04 5.47 -7.86
C SER A 28 -7.40 6.96 -7.82
N LEU A 29 -6.41 7.86 -7.92
CA LEU A 29 -6.63 9.29 -7.81
C LEU A 29 -7.30 9.87 -9.06
N SER A 30 -8.32 10.71 -8.85
CA SER A 30 -8.93 11.47 -9.95
C SER A 30 -7.95 12.49 -10.52
N GLN A 31 -8.12 12.84 -11.81
CA GLN A 31 -7.29 13.86 -12.45
C GLN A 31 -7.40 15.20 -11.74
N GLN A 32 -8.58 15.57 -11.24
CA GLN A 32 -8.81 16.79 -10.46
C GLN A 32 -7.96 16.80 -9.17
N THR A 33 -7.89 15.67 -8.46
CA THR A 33 -7.05 15.52 -7.27
C THR A 33 -5.57 15.67 -7.63
N ILE A 34 -5.12 14.99 -8.68
CA ILE A 34 -3.74 15.06 -9.17
C ILE A 34 -3.35 16.49 -9.49
N ASP A 35 -4.20 17.22 -10.23
CA ASP A 35 -3.95 18.61 -10.63
C ASP A 35 -3.91 19.54 -9.41
N THR A 36 -4.77 19.32 -8.43
CA THR A 36 -4.78 20.09 -7.18
C THR A 36 -3.51 19.85 -6.36
N VAL A 37 -3.10 18.61 -6.19
CA VAL A 37 -1.84 18.24 -5.51
C VAL A 37 -0.65 18.90 -6.20
N LYS A 38 -0.56 18.80 -7.52
CA LYS A 38 0.52 19.43 -8.30
C LYS A 38 0.52 20.96 -8.18
N LYS A 39 -0.64 21.59 -8.20
CA LYS A 39 -0.80 23.04 -8.00
C LYS A 39 -0.31 23.47 -6.62
N TRP A 40 -0.77 22.80 -5.57
CA TRP A 40 -0.37 23.13 -4.20
C TRP A 40 1.12 22.88 -3.97
N THR A 41 1.66 21.78 -4.49
CA THR A 41 3.10 21.48 -4.43
C THR A 41 3.94 22.60 -5.02
N LYS A 42 3.58 23.11 -6.21
CA LYS A 42 4.30 24.21 -6.86
C LYS A 42 4.20 25.51 -6.07
N LEU A 43 3.00 25.81 -5.54
CA LEU A 43 2.79 27.02 -4.71
C LEU A 43 3.66 26.98 -3.44
N ILE A 44 3.67 25.85 -2.72
CA ILE A 44 4.45 25.68 -1.48
C ILE A 44 5.93 25.75 -1.78
N ALA A 45 6.41 25.01 -2.78
CA ALA A 45 7.82 25.03 -3.14
C ALA A 45 8.33 26.43 -3.52
N ASN A 46 7.52 27.19 -4.26
CA ASN A 46 7.84 28.58 -4.60
C ASN A 46 7.80 29.51 -3.37
N ARG A 47 6.79 29.35 -2.49
CA ARG A 47 6.64 30.17 -1.30
C ARG A 47 7.77 29.98 -0.29
N LEU A 48 8.27 28.74 -0.21
CA LEU A 48 9.40 28.38 0.65
C LEU A 48 10.77 28.63 -0.01
N ASN A 49 10.81 29.16 -1.24
CA ASN A 49 12.04 29.39 -2.02
C ASN A 49 12.94 28.13 -2.07
N VAL A 50 12.34 26.95 -2.29
CA VAL A 50 13.08 25.70 -2.28
C VAL A 50 14.01 25.60 -3.46
N VAL A 51 15.29 25.32 -3.18
CA VAL A 51 16.30 24.94 -4.17
C VAL A 51 16.72 23.50 -3.92
N GLY A 52 16.64 22.66 -4.94
CA GLY A 52 16.92 21.23 -4.82
C GLY A 52 15.62 20.40 -4.70
N LEU A 53 15.43 19.74 -3.57
CA LEU A 53 14.32 18.79 -3.37
C LEU A 53 13.34 19.24 -2.29
N ILE A 54 12.09 18.97 -2.53
CA ILE A 54 11.05 19.00 -1.51
C ILE A 54 10.17 17.75 -1.65
N ASN A 55 9.80 17.16 -0.52
CA ASN A 55 8.81 16.11 -0.43
C ASN A 55 7.59 16.64 0.33
N LEU A 56 6.41 16.51 -0.27
CA LEU A 56 5.14 16.84 0.37
C LEU A 56 4.32 15.58 0.54
N GLN A 57 3.69 15.45 1.69
CA GLN A 57 2.75 14.37 1.98
C GLN A 57 1.34 14.94 2.11
N PHE A 58 0.41 14.31 1.41
CA PHE A 58 -1.00 14.67 1.40
C PHE A 58 -1.84 13.54 1.96
N ALA A 59 -2.98 13.87 2.51
CA ALA A 59 -4.05 12.93 2.83
C ALA A 59 -5.34 13.35 2.14
N ILE A 60 -6.10 12.35 1.72
CA ILE A 60 -7.42 12.55 1.11
C ILE A 60 -8.45 11.92 2.04
N ARG A 61 -9.41 12.72 2.47
CA ARG A 61 -10.58 12.23 3.18
C ARG A 61 -11.69 12.01 2.15
N ASN A 62 -12.02 10.74 1.95
CA ASN A 62 -13.12 10.36 1.06
C ASN A 62 -14.45 10.53 1.81
N HIS A 63 -15.37 11.24 1.20
CA HIS A 63 -16.76 11.34 1.67
C HIS A 63 -17.67 10.65 0.66
N SER A 64 -18.61 9.84 1.15
CA SER A 64 -19.56 9.12 0.29
C SER A 64 -20.53 10.03 -0.47
N ASN A 65 -20.74 11.27 0.00
CA ASN A 65 -21.74 12.21 -0.53
C ASN A 65 -21.21 13.63 -0.75
N GLU A 66 -19.91 13.88 -0.59
CA GLU A 66 -19.29 15.21 -0.72
C GLU A 66 -18.01 15.13 -1.57
N GLU A 67 -17.49 16.26 -2.01
CA GLU A 67 -16.17 16.31 -2.65
C GLU A 67 -15.07 15.84 -1.70
N ASN A 68 -14.15 15.05 -2.22
CA ASN A 68 -12.99 14.59 -1.47
C ASN A 68 -12.18 15.77 -0.94
N GLN A 69 -11.92 15.78 0.36
CA GLN A 69 -11.13 16.81 1.01
C GLN A 69 -9.64 16.44 0.98
N LEU A 70 -8.83 17.36 0.47
CA LEU A 70 -7.38 17.20 0.40
C LEU A 70 -6.72 17.99 1.54
N PHE A 71 -5.81 17.33 2.26
CA PHE A 71 -5.03 17.91 3.36
C PHE A 71 -3.54 17.77 3.08
N ILE A 72 -2.75 18.75 3.52
CA ILE A 72 -1.30 18.67 3.55
C ILE A 72 -0.91 18.22 4.96
N LEU A 73 -0.20 17.10 5.05
CA LEU A 73 0.29 16.57 6.31
C LEU A 73 1.64 17.17 6.68
N GLU A 74 2.57 17.20 5.71
CA GLU A 74 3.91 17.75 5.93
C GLU A 74 4.56 18.22 4.63
N ALA A 75 5.54 19.12 4.78
CA ALA A 75 6.40 19.60 3.71
C ALA A 75 7.87 19.54 4.16
N ASN A 76 8.65 18.68 3.54
CA ASN A 76 10.04 18.42 3.88
C ASN A 76 10.98 18.94 2.77
N PRO A 77 11.59 20.13 2.88
CA PRO A 77 12.51 20.67 1.88
C PRO A 77 13.90 20.00 1.99
N ARG A 78 13.92 18.72 1.75
CA ARG A 78 15.10 17.85 1.82
C ARG A 78 14.89 16.60 0.98
N ALA A 79 15.97 15.83 0.76
CA ALA A 79 15.88 14.49 0.20
C ALA A 79 15.07 13.56 1.13
N SER A 80 14.40 12.59 0.54
CA SER A 80 13.64 11.55 1.24
C SER A 80 14.06 10.16 0.74
N ARG A 81 13.65 9.10 1.44
CA ARG A 81 13.88 7.72 1.01
C ARG A 81 13.23 7.42 -0.34
N THR A 82 12.16 8.12 -0.71
CA THR A 82 11.45 7.92 -1.99
C THR A 82 12.25 8.39 -3.21
N ILE A 83 13.32 9.18 -3.03
CA ILE A 83 14.13 9.69 -4.15
C ILE A 83 14.79 8.58 -4.96
N PRO A 84 15.42 7.56 -4.38
CA PRO A 84 15.95 6.42 -5.15
C PRO A 84 14.87 5.69 -5.95
N PHE A 85 13.70 5.47 -5.34
CA PHE A 85 12.56 4.84 -6.01
C PHE A 85 12.09 5.66 -7.21
N VAL A 86 11.78 6.95 -7.01
CA VAL A 86 11.34 7.86 -8.07
C VAL A 86 12.40 7.94 -9.18
N SER A 87 13.69 8.06 -8.82
CA SER A 87 14.79 8.12 -9.78
C SER A 87 14.83 6.91 -10.71
N LYS A 88 14.64 5.70 -10.15
CA LYS A 88 14.59 4.46 -10.92
C LYS A 88 13.32 4.40 -11.77
N ALA A 89 12.16 4.75 -11.19
CA ALA A 89 10.88 4.70 -11.88
C ALA A 89 10.82 5.63 -13.10
N ILE A 90 11.42 6.82 -13.04
CA ILE A 90 11.43 7.77 -14.18
C ILE A 90 12.71 7.72 -15.03
N GLY A 91 13.69 6.90 -14.65
CA GLY A 91 14.95 6.76 -15.37
C GLY A 91 15.84 8.03 -15.32
N LYS A 92 15.74 8.83 -14.23
CA LYS A 92 16.53 10.07 -14.05
C LYS A 92 17.17 10.10 -12.67
N PRO A 93 18.44 10.50 -12.54
CA PRO A 93 19.15 10.56 -11.27
C PRO A 93 18.75 11.82 -10.48
N VAL A 94 17.56 11.82 -9.89
CA VAL A 94 16.92 13.00 -9.27
C VAL A 94 17.78 13.64 -8.19
N ALA A 95 18.49 12.85 -7.37
CA ALA A 95 19.40 13.39 -6.36
C ALA A 95 20.58 14.15 -6.99
N LYS A 96 21.18 13.63 -8.07
CA LYS A 96 22.25 14.31 -8.82
C LYS A 96 21.75 15.62 -9.43
N LEU A 97 20.56 15.59 -10.06
CA LEU A 97 19.96 16.79 -10.64
C LEU A 97 19.69 17.85 -9.56
N ALA A 98 19.20 17.45 -8.38
CA ALA A 98 18.99 18.36 -7.27
C ALA A 98 20.30 19.00 -6.77
N THR A 99 21.38 18.24 -6.69
CA THR A 99 22.70 18.76 -6.32
C THR A 99 23.18 19.82 -7.32
N GLN A 100 22.99 19.60 -8.62
CA GLN A 100 23.34 20.60 -9.64
C GLN A 100 22.52 21.90 -9.49
N LEU A 101 21.21 21.78 -9.18
CA LEU A 101 20.37 22.94 -8.88
C LEU A 101 20.88 23.72 -7.63
N MET A 102 21.29 23.01 -6.59
CA MET A 102 21.86 23.62 -5.37
C MET A 102 23.21 24.30 -5.63
N GLN A 103 23.92 23.88 -6.68
CA GLN A 103 25.17 24.52 -7.16
C GLN A 103 24.94 25.70 -8.11
N GLY A 104 23.68 26.08 -8.37
CA GLY A 104 23.29 27.21 -9.19
C GLY A 104 22.86 26.91 -10.62
N SER A 105 22.87 25.65 -11.05
CA SER A 105 22.30 25.30 -12.36
C SER A 105 20.78 25.52 -12.36
N SER A 106 20.23 25.87 -13.52
CA SER A 106 18.78 25.95 -13.70
C SER A 106 18.20 24.62 -14.18
N LEU A 107 16.87 24.46 -14.06
CA LEU A 107 16.14 23.30 -14.61
C LEU A 107 16.33 23.14 -16.13
N LYS A 108 16.60 24.24 -16.86
CA LYS A 108 16.89 24.23 -18.28
C LYS A 108 18.29 23.67 -18.54
N ASP A 109 19.28 24.10 -17.77
CA ASP A 109 20.67 23.64 -17.92
C ASP A 109 20.84 22.16 -17.71
N ILE A 110 20.06 21.58 -16.78
CA ILE A 110 20.06 20.14 -16.52
C ILE A 110 19.04 19.35 -17.36
N ASN A 111 18.37 20.00 -18.31
CA ASN A 111 17.36 19.41 -19.21
C ASN A 111 16.28 18.61 -18.44
N PHE A 112 15.76 19.19 -17.34
CA PHE A 112 14.68 18.59 -16.54
C PHE A 112 13.56 19.60 -16.28
N THR A 113 12.85 19.96 -17.37
CA THR A 113 11.82 21.02 -17.36
C THR A 113 10.38 20.48 -17.34
N LYS A 114 10.20 19.17 -17.53
CA LYS A 114 8.88 18.53 -17.61
C LYS A 114 8.84 17.32 -16.70
N GLU A 115 7.65 17.06 -16.16
CA GLU A 115 7.34 15.82 -15.46
C GLU A 115 7.49 14.61 -16.38
N LEU A 116 8.05 13.53 -15.86
CA LEU A 116 8.16 12.25 -16.55
C LEU A 116 7.25 11.25 -15.85
N ILE A 117 6.24 10.77 -16.57
CA ILE A 117 5.31 9.76 -16.06
C ILE A 117 5.70 8.42 -16.71
N PRO A 118 6.04 7.40 -15.91
CA PRO A 118 6.32 6.06 -16.44
C PRO A 118 5.13 5.49 -17.21
N LYS A 119 5.41 4.71 -18.25
CA LYS A 119 4.37 3.96 -19.00
C LYS A 119 4.02 2.62 -18.35
N TYR A 120 4.72 2.26 -17.30
CA TYR A 120 4.55 1.04 -16.49
C TYR A 120 4.25 1.43 -15.05
N GLN A 121 3.78 0.48 -14.28
CA GLN A 121 3.61 0.65 -12.85
C GLN A 121 4.91 0.31 -12.12
N ALA A 122 5.32 1.22 -11.24
CA ALA A 122 6.40 1.01 -10.30
C ALA A 122 5.80 0.98 -8.90
N VAL A 123 6.08 -0.07 -8.13
CA VAL A 123 5.66 -0.19 -6.74
C VAL A 123 6.89 -0.25 -5.86
N LYS A 124 6.91 0.61 -4.84
CA LYS A 124 7.86 0.54 -3.72
C LYS A 124 7.21 -0.27 -2.61
N GLU A 125 7.94 -1.23 -2.06
CA GLU A 125 7.52 -1.97 -0.86
C GLU A 125 8.54 -1.80 0.26
N ALA A 126 8.07 -1.79 1.50
CA ALA A 126 8.91 -1.69 2.68
C ALA A 126 9.46 -3.06 3.09
N VAL A 127 10.72 -3.12 3.48
CA VAL A 127 11.29 -4.32 4.10
C VAL A 127 11.11 -4.21 5.61
N LEU A 128 10.19 -5.02 6.15
CA LEU A 128 9.84 -5.03 7.56
C LEU A 128 10.48 -6.22 8.27
N PRO A 129 11.17 -6.00 9.40
CA PRO A 129 11.96 -7.04 10.06
C PRO A 129 11.14 -7.95 11.01
N PHE A 130 9.81 -8.02 10.88
CA PHE A 130 8.94 -8.74 11.82
C PHE A 130 9.31 -10.20 12.00
N LYS A 131 9.76 -10.88 10.93
CA LYS A 131 10.22 -12.28 11.00
C LYS A 131 11.42 -12.49 11.95
N ARG A 132 12.16 -11.42 12.29
CA ARG A 132 13.29 -11.46 13.23
C ARG A 132 12.86 -11.25 14.69
N PHE A 133 11.62 -10.85 14.91
CA PHE A 133 11.06 -10.55 16.23
C PHE A 133 9.75 -11.32 16.44
N PRO A 134 9.82 -12.65 16.64
CA PRO A 134 8.63 -13.49 16.85
C PRO A 134 7.77 -12.94 18.01
N GLY A 135 6.44 -12.88 17.77
CA GLY A 135 5.48 -12.38 18.75
C GLY A 135 5.32 -10.85 18.78
N SER A 136 6.10 -10.09 17.98
CA SER A 136 5.83 -8.67 17.80
C SER A 136 4.57 -8.48 16.94
N ASP A 137 3.77 -7.46 17.28
CA ASP A 137 2.63 -7.08 16.43
C ASP A 137 3.13 -6.39 15.16
N ALA A 138 2.68 -6.89 14.00
CA ALA A 138 2.98 -6.34 12.70
C ALA A 138 2.17 -5.07 12.36
N LEU A 139 1.36 -4.56 13.28
CA LEU A 139 0.58 -3.36 13.06
C LEU A 139 1.50 -2.15 12.82
N LEU A 140 1.32 -1.52 11.66
CA LEU A 140 2.02 -0.31 11.28
C LEU A 140 1.39 0.93 11.93
N GLY A 141 2.18 1.98 12.09
CA GLY A 141 1.76 3.22 12.72
C GLY A 141 2.60 4.42 12.26
N PRO A 142 2.57 5.52 13.00
CA PRO A 142 3.30 6.73 12.64
C PRO A 142 4.82 6.62 12.83
N GLU A 143 5.29 5.60 13.55
CA GLU A 143 6.71 5.35 13.75
C GLU A 143 7.25 4.40 12.69
N MET A 144 8.38 4.75 12.10
CA MET A 144 9.02 3.94 11.07
C MET A 144 9.62 2.66 11.64
N ARG A 145 9.26 1.51 11.06
CA ARG A 145 9.74 0.18 11.43
C ARG A 145 10.56 -0.49 10.33
N SER A 146 10.46 -0.01 9.09
CA SER A 146 11.17 -0.58 7.95
C SER A 146 12.68 -0.41 8.05
N THR A 147 13.41 -1.43 7.61
CA THR A 147 14.87 -1.46 7.54
C THR A 147 15.41 -1.21 6.14
N GLY A 148 14.55 -1.23 5.13
CA GLY A 148 14.88 -1.02 3.73
C GLY A 148 13.65 -0.89 2.88
N GLU A 149 13.86 -0.74 1.59
CA GLU A 149 12.81 -0.69 0.58
C GLU A 149 13.25 -1.43 -0.69
N VAL A 150 12.28 -2.00 -1.39
CA VAL A 150 12.46 -2.70 -2.66
C VAL A 150 11.50 -2.14 -3.70
N MET A 151 11.65 -2.56 -4.95
CA MET A 151 10.83 -2.08 -6.04
C MET A 151 10.41 -3.21 -6.98
N GLY A 152 9.12 -3.22 -7.33
CA GLY A 152 8.56 -4.03 -8.41
C GLY A 152 8.17 -3.17 -9.61
N LEU A 153 8.39 -3.69 -10.82
CA LEU A 153 8.02 -3.04 -12.09
C LEU A 153 7.21 -4.00 -12.95
N ALA A 154 6.09 -3.55 -13.49
CA ALA A 154 5.26 -4.32 -14.41
C ALA A 154 4.32 -3.40 -15.21
N ASP A 155 3.58 -3.99 -16.16
CA ASP A 155 2.62 -3.25 -16.98
C ASP A 155 1.35 -2.88 -16.21
N ASN A 156 1.07 -3.55 -15.09
CA ASN A 156 -0.04 -3.26 -14.20
C ASN A 156 0.37 -3.28 -12.73
N PHE A 157 -0.45 -2.66 -11.89
CA PHE A 157 -0.21 -2.52 -10.46
C PHE A 157 -0.09 -3.87 -9.74
N GLY A 158 -1.01 -4.82 -9.98
CA GLY A 158 -1.03 -6.11 -9.29
C GLY A 158 0.27 -6.90 -9.47
N LEU A 159 0.78 -6.98 -10.71
CA LEU A 159 2.06 -7.62 -10.99
C LEU A 159 3.26 -6.85 -10.42
N ALA A 160 3.23 -5.51 -10.46
CA ALA A 160 4.30 -4.71 -9.87
C ALA A 160 4.32 -4.88 -8.35
N TYR A 161 3.16 -4.91 -7.70
CA TYR A 161 3.00 -5.14 -6.28
C TYR A 161 3.48 -6.55 -5.88
N ALA A 162 3.03 -7.59 -6.58
CA ALA A 162 3.48 -8.96 -6.32
C ALA A 162 5.01 -9.11 -6.44
N LYS A 163 5.63 -8.46 -7.43
CA LYS A 163 7.10 -8.44 -7.57
C LYS A 163 7.78 -7.71 -6.41
N SER A 164 7.21 -6.62 -5.90
CA SER A 164 7.75 -5.91 -4.76
C SER A 164 7.64 -6.71 -3.48
N GLU A 165 6.52 -7.42 -3.26
CA GLU A 165 6.34 -8.34 -2.13
C GLU A 165 7.39 -9.47 -2.15
N LEU A 166 7.58 -10.11 -3.30
CA LEU A 166 8.62 -11.13 -3.46
C LEU A 166 10.03 -10.57 -3.16
N ALA A 167 10.33 -9.36 -3.63
CA ALA A 167 11.61 -8.70 -3.36
C ALA A 167 11.77 -8.29 -1.89
N ALA A 168 10.68 -7.98 -1.16
CA ALA A 168 10.68 -7.73 0.27
C ALA A 168 10.86 -9.01 1.11
N GLY A 169 10.80 -10.19 0.48
CA GLY A 169 10.89 -11.49 1.14
C GLY A 169 9.54 -11.99 1.67
N ASN A 170 8.46 -11.40 1.19
CA ASN A 170 7.10 -11.84 1.46
C ASN A 170 6.65 -12.75 0.31
N GLY A 171 6.54 -14.05 0.57
CA GLY A 171 6.02 -14.98 -0.42
C GLY A 171 4.54 -14.72 -0.66
N VAL A 172 4.15 -14.56 -1.93
CA VAL A 172 2.72 -14.56 -2.30
C VAL A 172 2.36 -16.02 -2.58
N PRO A 173 1.46 -16.64 -1.81
CA PRO A 173 1.08 -18.04 -2.05
C PRO A 173 0.35 -18.14 -3.40
N SER A 174 0.66 -19.20 -4.14
CA SER A 174 0.02 -19.50 -5.43
C SER A 174 -1.04 -20.60 -5.34
N GLU A 175 -1.10 -21.29 -4.21
CA GLU A 175 -2.02 -22.40 -3.94
C GLU A 175 -2.23 -22.58 -2.44
N GLY A 176 -3.19 -23.38 -2.04
CA GLY A 176 -3.42 -23.74 -0.63
C GLY A 176 -4.82 -23.33 -0.17
N VAL A 177 -4.92 -22.89 1.08
CA VAL A 177 -6.17 -22.48 1.70
C VAL A 177 -6.15 -20.98 1.99
N ALA A 178 -7.17 -20.27 1.51
CA ALA A 178 -7.39 -18.87 1.79
C ALA A 178 -8.49 -18.68 2.85
N PHE A 179 -8.14 -17.98 3.93
CA PHE A 179 -9.10 -17.59 4.96
C PHE A 179 -9.69 -16.22 4.64
N LEU A 180 -11.03 -16.14 4.67
CA LEU A 180 -11.79 -14.94 4.36
C LEU A 180 -12.62 -14.52 5.57
N SER A 181 -12.42 -13.28 6.03
CA SER A 181 -13.19 -12.68 7.11
C SER A 181 -13.40 -11.20 6.83
N THR A 182 -14.56 -10.83 6.35
CA THR A 182 -14.85 -9.44 5.96
C THR A 182 -16.02 -8.87 6.74
N ASN A 183 -15.96 -7.57 7.01
CA ASN A 183 -17.08 -6.82 7.52
C ASN A 183 -18.17 -6.66 6.44
N ASP A 184 -19.37 -6.19 6.84
CA ASP A 184 -20.52 -6.10 5.94
C ASP A 184 -20.32 -5.09 4.79
N LEU A 185 -19.51 -4.04 4.99
CA LEU A 185 -19.27 -3.01 3.96
C LEU A 185 -18.37 -3.51 2.82
N ASP A 186 -17.54 -4.53 3.09
CA ASP A 186 -16.59 -5.05 2.12
C ASP A 186 -17.07 -6.33 1.42
N LYS A 187 -18.25 -6.86 1.82
CA LYS A 187 -18.78 -8.12 1.30
C LYS A 187 -19.03 -8.12 -0.21
N GLU A 188 -19.50 -7.01 -0.78
CA GLU A 188 -19.76 -6.93 -2.23
C GLU A 188 -18.48 -7.18 -3.06
N LYS A 189 -17.34 -6.69 -2.58
CA LYS A 189 -16.06 -6.89 -3.26
C LYS A 189 -15.52 -8.31 -3.09
N LEU A 190 -15.93 -8.98 -2.03
CA LEU A 190 -15.44 -10.30 -1.68
C LEU A 190 -15.86 -11.38 -2.68
N GLU A 191 -17.03 -11.27 -3.31
CA GLU A 191 -17.49 -12.24 -4.32
C GLU A 191 -16.48 -12.41 -5.44
N TYR A 192 -16.04 -11.30 -6.03
CA TYR A 192 -15.06 -11.32 -7.10
C TYR A 192 -13.73 -11.96 -6.62
N ILE A 193 -13.25 -11.55 -5.47
CA ILE A 193 -11.99 -12.08 -4.89
C ILE A 193 -12.10 -13.58 -4.63
N ALA A 194 -13.21 -14.05 -4.06
CA ALA A 194 -13.42 -15.46 -3.76
C ALA A 194 -13.45 -16.32 -5.04
N ARG A 195 -14.13 -15.87 -6.09
CA ARG A 195 -14.17 -16.56 -7.39
C ARG A 195 -12.79 -16.63 -8.05
N GLU A 196 -12.02 -15.54 -8.02
CA GLU A 196 -10.66 -15.53 -8.55
C GLU A 196 -9.73 -16.47 -7.76
N LEU A 197 -9.84 -16.52 -6.43
CA LEU A 197 -9.06 -17.44 -5.62
C LEU A 197 -9.37 -18.91 -5.96
N ILE A 198 -10.63 -19.25 -6.22
CA ILE A 198 -11.01 -20.60 -6.65
C ILE A 198 -10.42 -20.92 -8.03
N VAL A 199 -10.46 -19.98 -8.98
CA VAL A 199 -9.86 -20.15 -10.31
C VAL A 199 -8.33 -20.37 -10.19
N LEU A 200 -7.68 -19.73 -9.22
CA LEU A 200 -6.27 -19.93 -8.91
C LEU A 200 -5.97 -21.24 -8.16
N GLY A 201 -6.99 -22.02 -7.78
CA GLY A 201 -6.83 -23.32 -7.12
C GLY A 201 -6.83 -23.26 -5.58
N PHE A 202 -7.17 -22.13 -4.98
CA PHE A 202 -7.32 -22.04 -3.52
C PHE A 202 -8.60 -22.72 -3.04
N LYS A 203 -8.50 -23.43 -1.92
CA LYS A 203 -9.67 -23.78 -1.11
C LYS A 203 -10.02 -22.60 -0.21
N LEU A 204 -11.31 -22.37 0.00
CA LEU A 204 -11.76 -21.26 0.81
C LEU A 204 -12.24 -21.73 2.18
N VAL A 205 -11.83 -21.03 3.23
CA VAL A 205 -12.43 -21.11 4.57
C VAL A 205 -12.82 -19.71 5.03
N ALA A 206 -13.90 -19.59 5.78
CA ALA A 206 -14.38 -18.29 6.20
C ALA A 206 -15.04 -18.33 7.59
N THR A 207 -15.10 -17.17 8.25
CA THR A 207 -15.92 -17.02 9.46
C THR A 207 -17.41 -17.15 9.11
N LYS A 208 -18.23 -17.62 10.04
CA LYS A 208 -19.66 -17.92 9.88
C LYS A 208 -20.44 -16.89 9.05
N GLY A 209 -20.30 -15.59 9.36
CA GLY A 209 -21.02 -14.54 8.64
C GLY A 209 -20.57 -14.40 7.19
N THR A 210 -19.26 -14.50 6.95
CA THR A 210 -18.68 -14.45 5.60
C THR A 210 -18.99 -15.73 4.82
N ALA A 211 -18.90 -16.90 5.46
CA ALA A 211 -19.26 -18.19 4.84
C ALA A 211 -20.71 -18.21 4.37
N LYS A 212 -21.64 -17.79 5.23
CA LYS A 212 -23.07 -17.68 4.87
C LYS A 212 -23.29 -16.75 3.66
N TYR A 213 -22.59 -15.62 3.61
CA TYR A 213 -22.69 -14.69 2.49
C TYR A 213 -22.24 -15.34 1.18
N LEU A 214 -21.06 -15.97 1.17
CA LEU A 214 -20.49 -16.63 0.00
C LEU A 214 -21.33 -17.84 -0.44
N PHE A 215 -21.85 -18.63 0.51
CA PHE A 215 -22.74 -19.75 0.21
C PHE A 215 -24.03 -19.31 -0.52
N ASN A 216 -24.62 -18.18 -0.11
CA ASN A 216 -25.80 -17.61 -0.79
C ASN A 216 -25.51 -17.17 -2.24
N LEU A 217 -24.24 -16.94 -2.60
CA LEU A 217 -23.78 -16.64 -3.96
C LEU A 217 -23.36 -17.90 -4.75
N GLY A 218 -23.59 -19.09 -4.18
CA GLY A 218 -23.20 -20.37 -4.79
C GLY A 218 -21.70 -20.64 -4.78
N ILE A 219 -20.97 -20.03 -3.83
CA ILE A 219 -19.53 -20.24 -3.65
C ILE A 219 -19.31 -21.22 -2.52
N GLU A 220 -18.64 -22.34 -2.82
CA GLU A 220 -18.30 -23.37 -1.85
C GLU A 220 -17.19 -22.83 -0.90
N VAL A 221 -17.43 -22.93 0.42
CA VAL A 221 -16.53 -22.42 1.44
C VAL A 221 -16.76 -23.18 2.76
N ASP A 222 -15.69 -23.60 3.41
CA ASP A 222 -15.76 -24.23 4.71
C ASP A 222 -15.85 -23.17 5.83
N GLU A 223 -16.62 -23.47 6.89
CA GLU A 223 -16.74 -22.57 8.05
C GLU A 223 -15.64 -22.87 9.06
N VAL A 224 -15.05 -21.82 9.64
CA VAL A 224 -14.07 -21.89 10.73
C VAL A 224 -14.47 -20.94 11.85
N LEU A 225 -14.22 -21.36 13.09
CA LEU A 225 -14.49 -20.55 14.27
C LEU A 225 -13.51 -19.37 14.38
N LYS A 226 -14.02 -18.23 14.88
CA LYS A 226 -13.17 -17.12 15.31
C LYS A 226 -12.41 -17.48 16.58
N VAL A 227 -11.37 -16.72 16.92
CA VAL A 227 -10.52 -16.95 18.09
C VAL A 227 -11.33 -17.03 19.39
N HIS A 228 -12.34 -16.17 19.56
CA HIS A 228 -13.16 -16.12 20.78
C HIS A 228 -14.35 -17.10 20.78
N GLU A 229 -14.62 -17.82 19.69
CA GLU A 229 -15.79 -18.72 19.56
C GLU A 229 -15.51 -20.14 20.04
N GLY A 230 -14.24 -20.49 20.30
CA GLY A 230 -13.85 -21.82 20.76
C GLY A 230 -12.63 -22.40 20.02
N ARG A 231 -12.44 -23.72 20.15
CA ARG A 231 -11.35 -24.47 19.47
C ARG A 231 -11.87 -25.77 18.88
N PRO A 232 -11.27 -26.26 17.74
CA PRO A 232 -10.23 -25.59 16.95
C PRO A 232 -10.76 -24.33 16.24
N ASN A 233 -9.93 -23.31 16.13
CA ASN A 233 -10.30 -22.04 15.52
C ASN A 233 -9.27 -21.59 14.45
N ILE A 234 -9.46 -20.42 13.91
CA ILE A 234 -8.60 -19.90 12.84
C ILE A 234 -7.13 -19.73 13.29
N GLU A 235 -6.87 -19.34 14.54
CA GLU A 235 -5.49 -19.24 15.06
C GLU A 235 -4.81 -20.61 15.04
N ASP A 236 -5.49 -21.67 15.47
CA ASP A 236 -4.98 -23.03 15.44
C ASP A 236 -4.65 -23.47 14.00
N SER A 237 -5.51 -23.11 13.04
CA SER A 237 -5.31 -23.42 11.62
C SER A 237 -4.13 -22.69 11.00
N ILE A 238 -3.92 -21.42 11.35
CA ILE A 238 -2.75 -20.63 10.88
C ILE A 238 -1.47 -21.21 11.48
N ARG A 239 -1.44 -21.44 12.80
CA ARG A 239 -0.25 -21.99 13.51
C ARG A 239 0.15 -23.38 13.02
N SER A 240 -0.81 -24.19 12.60
CA SER A 240 -0.56 -25.51 12.01
C SER A 240 -0.18 -25.48 10.53
N GLY A 241 -0.11 -24.30 9.92
CA GLY A 241 0.24 -24.12 8.50
C GLY A 241 -0.84 -24.57 7.52
N LEU A 242 -2.09 -24.76 7.98
CA LEU A 242 -3.21 -25.11 7.12
C LEU A 242 -3.70 -23.94 6.26
N ILE A 243 -3.44 -22.69 6.68
CA ILE A 243 -3.83 -21.47 5.98
C ILE A 243 -2.59 -20.81 5.37
N GLN A 244 -2.62 -20.53 4.08
CA GLN A 244 -1.55 -19.87 3.33
C GLN A 244 -1.84 -18.40 3.05
N LEU A 245 -3.11 -18.01 2.97
CA LEU A 245 -3.52 -16.63 2.68
C LEU A 245 -4.61 -16.20 3.65
N VAL A 246 -4.49 -14.99 4.20
CA VAL A 246 -5.48 -14.39 5.08
C VAL A 246 -5.98 -13.08 4.47
N ILE A 247 -7.29 -12.98 4.26
CA ILE A 247 -7.96 -11.73 3.89
C ILE A 247 -8.94 -11.39 5.01
N ASN A 248 -8.59 -10.38 5.79
CA ASN A 248 -9.37 -9.98 6.97
C ASN A 248 -9.58 -8.47 6.99
N THR A 249 -10.84 -8.02 7.13
CA THR A 249 -11.20 -6.60 7.27
C THR A 249 -11.94 -6.40 8.60
N PRO A 250 -11.21 -6.34 9.74
CA PRO A 250 -11.82 -6.28 11.05
C PRO A 250 -12.49 -4.92 11.31
N VAL A 251 -13.69 -4.93 11.89
CA VAL A 251 -14.40 -3.74 12.35
C VAL A 251 -14.96 -3.98 13.76
N GLY A 252 -14.72 -3.03 14.65
CA GLY A 252 -15.11 -3.11 16.04
C GLY A 252 -14.05 -3.75 16.95
N SER A 253 -14.15 -3.49 18.26
CA SER A 253 -13.12 -3.81 19.24
C SER A 253 -12.78 -5.31 19.30
N GLN A 254 -13.79 -6.19 19.26
CA GLN A 254 -13.59 -7.63 19.32
C GLN A 254 -12.90 -8.16 18.07
N ALA A 255 -13.30 -7.71 16.87
CA ALA A 255 -12.68 -8.14 15.63
C ALA A 255 -11.22 -7.67 15.51
N LEU A 256 -10.91 -6.46 15.97
CA LEU A 256 -9.55 -5.93 16.05
C LEU A 256 -8.70 -6.68 17.08
N HIS A 257 -9.31 -7.14 18.18
CA HIS A 257 -8.62 -7.98 19.16
C HIS A 257 -8.26 -9.35 18.57
N ASP A 258 -9.21 -10.02 17.93
CA ASP A 258 -8.96 -11.30 17.25
C ASP A 258 -7.90 -11.17 16.14
N ASP A 259 -7.95 -10.09 15.36
CA ASP A 259 -7.01 -9.80 14.30
C ASP A 259 -5.54 -9.72 14.80
N ALA A 260 -5.33 -9.24 16.02
CA ALA A 260 -4.00 -9.22 16.63
C ALA A 260 -3.38 -10.63 16.80
N TYR A 261 -4.20 -11.66 16.99
CA TYR A 261 -3.74 -13.06 17.04
C TYR A 261 -3.41 -13.60 15.64
N LEU A 262 -4.12 -13.14 14.60
CA LEU A 262 -3.87 -13.57 13.22
C LEU A 262 -2.56 -13.00 12.66
N ARG A 263 -2.12 -11.84 13.17
CA ARG A 263 -0.89 -11.16 12.72
C ARG A 263 0.38 -11.61 13.44
N ARG A 264 0.29 -12.37 14.52
CA ARG A 264 1.43 -12.86 15.35
C ARG A 264 1.85 -14.27 14.96
#